data_ae1c5395f8872297d62a61f57bcc1ccc
#
_entry.id   ae1c5395f8872297d62a61f57bcc1ccc
#
_cell.length_a   1.000
_cell.length_b   1.000
_cell.length_c   1.000
_cell.angle_alpha   90.00
_cell.angle_beta   90.00
_cell.angle_gamma   90.00
#
_symmetry.space_group_name_H-M   'P 1'
#
loop_
_entity.id
_entity.type
_entity.pdbx_description
1 polymer ?
#
loop_
_entity_poly.entity_id
_entity_poly.type
_entity_poly.pdbx_seq_one_letter_code
_entity_poly.pdbx_strand_id
1 'polypeptide(L)'
;MPSLEILTVVGLVVLVALVWMYLRMRGKDHIDELMAKRRGSCRIVSRADLLEGLEKIPVSLCLTDDAIYYENPDLQATVELRHIDEVEYDDETATGRSVVGKALRLRSHGHAFEFLLDQGTARQWEQLLPPHRLDEVPARAV
;
A
#
# COMPACT_ATOMS: atom_id res chain seq x y z
N MET A 1 3.09 -3.60 -50.99
CA MET A 1 2.31 -2.38 -50.70
C MET A 1 2.60 -1.92 -49.28
N PRO A 2 3.07 -0.68 -49.10
CA PRO A 2 3.43 -0.20 -47.74
C PRO A 2 2.26 -0.10 -46.80
N SER A 3 1.03 -0.05 -47.29
CA SER A 3 -0.20 0.05 -46.47
C SER A 3 -0.50 -1.19 -45.66
N LEU A 4 -0.13 -2.38 -46.12
CA LEU A 4 -0.41 -3.63 -45.40
C LEU A 4 0.54 -3.81 -44.20
N GLU A 5 1.80 -3.43 -44.36
CA GLU A 5 2.79 -3.49 -43.29
C GLU A 5 2.47 -2.49 -42.20
N ILE A 6 2.05 -1.30 -42.58
CA ILE A 6 1.62 -0.27 -41.58
C ILE A 6 0.38 -0.76 -40.81
N LEU A 7 -0.55 -1.38 -41.50
CA LEU A 7 -1.77 -1.90 -40.88
C LEU A 7 -1.48 -3.03 -39.87
N THR A 8 -0.53 -3.92 -40.19
CA THR A 8 -0.12 -5.00 -39.30
C THR A 8 0.62 -4.46 -38.07
N VAL A 9 1.50 -3.47 -38.24
CA VAL A 9 2.22 -2.84 -37.13
C VAL A 9 1.24 -2.09 -36.19
N VAL A 10 0.32 -1.32 -36.76
CA VAL A 10 -0.71 -0.60 -35.98
C VAL A 10 -1.60 -1.60 -35.22
N GLY A 11 -2.02 -2.68 -35.88
CA GLY A 11 -2.80 -3.74 -35.23
C GLY A 11 -2.08 -4.37 -34.04
N LEU A 12 -0.78 -4.65 -34.20
CA LEU A 12 0.04 -5.21 -33.14
C LEU A 12 0.19 -4.26 -31.95
N VAL A 13 0.44 -2.96 -32.22
CA VAL A 13 0.56 -1.95 -31.15
C VAL A 13 -0.74 -1.80 -30.38
N VAL A 14 -1.89 -1.77 -31.07
CA VAL A 14 -3.20 -1.71 -30.43
C VAL A 14 -3.45 -2.94 -29.58
N LEU A 15 -3.12 -4.13 -30.08
CA LEU A 15 -3.26 -5.37 -29.32
C LEU A 15 -2.44 -5.36 -28.03
N VAL A 16 -1.17 -4.95 -28.12
CA VAL A 16 -0.28 -4.85 -26.96
C VAL A 16 -0.82 -3.84 -25.94
N ALA A 17 -1.30 -2.69 -26.42
CA ALA A 17 -1.90 -1.67 -25.53
C ALA A 17 -3.16 -2.19 -24.84
N LEU A 18 -4.02 -2.93 -25.54
CA LEU A 18 -5.23 -3.52 -24.95
C LEU A 18 -4.90 -4.59 -23.92
N VAL A 19 -3.94 -5.46 -24.21
CA VAL A 19 -3.49 -6.49 -23.24
C VAL A 19 -2.89 -5.83 -22.01
N TRP A 20 -2.06 -4.81 -22.19
CA TRP A 20 -1.46 -4.09 -21.08
C TRP A 20 -2.52 -3.39 -20.21
N MET A 21 -3.49 -2.73 -20.86
CA MET A 21 -4.60 -2.09 -20.15
C MET A 21 -5.46 -3.11 -19.41
N TYR A 22 -5.74 -4.26 -20.02
CA TYR A 22 -6.50 -5.35 -19.40
C TYR A 22 -5.78 -5.89 -18.16
N LEU A 23 -4.48 -6.17 -18.25
CA LEU A 23 -3.69 -6.66 -17.11
C LEU A 23 -3.65 -5.64 -15.97
N ARG A 24 -3.56 -4.36 -16.32
CA ARG A 24 -3.56 -3.28 -15.32
C ARG A 24 -4.91 -3.15 -14.62
N MET A 25 -6.02 -3.26 -15.35
CA MET A 25 -7.36 -3.23 -14.78
C MET A 25 -7.63 -4.45 -13.91
N ARG A 26 -7.17 -5.61 -14.33
CA ARG A 26 -7.32 -6.87 -13.58
C ARG A 26 -6.63 -6.80 -12.22
N GLY A 27 -5.46 -6.20 -12.14
CA GLY A 27 -4.77 -6.00 -10.87
C GLY A 27 -5.55 -5.13 -9.88
N LYS A 28 -6.20 -4.08 -10.37
CA LYS A 28 -7.05 -3.21 -9.54
C LYS A 28 -8.30 -3.94 -9.04
N ASP A 29 -8.94 -4.73 -9.89
CA ASP A 29 -10.14 -5.49 -9.53
C ASP A 29 -9.84 -6.50 -8.41
N HIS A 30 -8.68 -7.14 -8.43
CA HIS A 30 -8.25 -8.06 -7.38
C HIS A 30 -8.06 -7.35 -6.02
N ILE A 31 -7.51 -6.15 -6.00
CA ILE A 31 -7.37 -5.38 -4.76
C ILE A 31 -8.76 -5.00 -4.22
N ASP A 32 -9.68 -4.58 -5.08
CA ASP A 32 -11.05 -4.24 -4.67
C ASP A 32 -11.80 -5.46 -4.10
N GLU A 33 -11.62 -6.63 -4.68
CA GLU A 33 -12.18 -7.89 -4.17
C GLU A 33 -11.63 -8.23 -2.78
N LEU A 34 -10.32 -8.10 -2.57
CA LEU A 34 -9.69 -8.33 -1.28
C LEU A 34 -10.20 -7.33 -0.23
N MET A 35 -10.36 -6.07 -0.59
CA MET A 35 -10.93 -5.05 0.29
C MET A 35 -12.36 -5.39 0.67
N ALA A 36 -13.20 -5.77 -0.29
CA ALA A 36 -14.58 -6.15 -0.06
C ALA A 36 -14.69 -7.36 0.88
N LYS A 37 -13.83 -8.34 0.71
CA LYS A 37 -13.76 -9.55 1.54
C LYS A 37 -13.41 -9.22 3.00
N ARG A 38 -12.59 -8.20 3.23
CA ARG A 38 -12.10 -7.83 4.57
C ARG A 38 -12.97 -6.80 5.29
N ARG A 39 -13.85 -6.10 4.61
CA ARG A 39 -14.66 -5.00 5.19
C ARG A 39 -15.47 -5.39 6.43
N GLY A 40 -15.97 -6.63 6.48
CA GLY A 40 -16.75 -7.09 7.62
C GLY A 40 -15.94 -7.43 8.87
N SER A 41 -14.64 -7.67 8.74
CA SER A 41 -13.76 -8.11 9.83
C SER A 41 -12.72 -7.08 10.24
N CYS A 42 -12.56 -5.98 9.52
CA CYS A 42 -11.56 -4.96 9.76
C CYS A 42 -12.17 -3.65 10.23
N ARG A 43 -11.46 -2.94 11.10
CA ARG A 43 -11.84 -1.60 11.55
C ARG A 43 -11.74 -0.59 10.42
N ILE A 44 -10.72 -0.74 9.57
CA ILE A 44 -10.54 0.06 8.36
C ILE A 44 -9.89 -0.81 7.29
N VAL A 45 -10.33 -0.68 6.06
CA VAL A 45 -9.74 -1.31 4.88
C VAL A 45 -9.52 -0.23 3.84
N SER A 46 -8.32 -0.17 3.29
CA SER A 46 -7.97 0.83 2.27
C SER A 46 -6.97 0.30 1.27
N ARG A 47 -6.86 0.99 0.15
CA ARG A 47 -5.76 0.80 -0.78
C ARG A 47 -4.53 1.48 -0.25
N ALA A 48 -3.38 0.86 -0.49
CA ALA A 48 -2.07 1.45 -0.22
C ALA A 48 -1.07 0.93 -1.24
N ASP A 49 0.04 1.62 -1.36
CA ASP A 49 1.20 1.13 -2.10
C ASP A 49 2.29 0.79 -1.09
N LEU A 50 2.66 -0.49 -1.03
CA LEU A 50 3.81 -0.92 -0.25
C LEU A 50 5.08 -0.54 -1.01
N LEU A 51 6.00 0.14 -0.33
CA LEU A 51 7.30 0.49 -0.89
C LEU A 51 8.32 -0.60 -0.59
N GLU A 52 8.88 -1.20 -1.64
CA GLU A 52 10.05 -2.06 -1.56
C GLU A 52 11.16 -1.45 -2.42
N GLY A 53 12.11 -0.77 -1.77
CA GLY A 53 13.13 0.00 -2.47
C GLY A 53 12.51 1.11 -3.30
N LEU A 54 12.62 1.01 -4.62
CA LEU A 54 12.03 1.97 -5.56
C LEU A 54 10.68 1.53 -6.13
N GLU A 55 10.26 0.31 -5.83
CA GLU A 55 9.02 -0.27 -6.35
C GLU A 55 7.83 0.06 -5.46
N LYS A 56 6.70 0.34 -6.11
CA LYS A 56 5.40 0.51 -5.46
C LYS A 56 4.54 -0.71 -5.76
N ILE A 57 4.18 -1.44 -4.73
CA ILE A 57 3.36 -2.65 -4.86
C ILE A 57 1.96 -2.34 -4.34
N PRO A 58 0.93 -2.34 -5.20
CA PRO A 58 -0.45 -2.13 -4.74
C PRO A 58 -0.89 -3.25 -3.81
N VAL A 59 -1.45 -2.87 -2.66
CA VAL A 59 -1.95 -3.81 -1.67
C VAL A 59 -3.28 -3.34 -1.09
N SER A 60 -4.04 -4.28 -0.54
CA SER A 60 -5.14 -4.01 0.38
C SER A 60 -4.59 -3.97 1.79
N LEU A 61 -4.78 -2.86 2.48
CA LEU A 61 -4.31 -2.64 3.83
C LEU A 61 -5.50 -2.65 4.79
N CYS A 62 -5.44 -3.51 5.79
CA CYS A 62 -6.52 -3.73 6.73
C CYS A 62 -6.01 -3.63 8.16
N LEU A 63 -6.75 -2.91 9.02
CA LEU A 63 -6.49 -2.82 10.44
C LEU A 63 -7.58 -3.57 11.22
N THR A 64 -7.17 -4.51 12.05
CA THR A 64 -8.02 -5.15 13.05
C THR A 64 -7.64 -4.67 14.45
N ASP A 65 -8.30 -5.20 15.47
CA ASP A 65 -7.95 -4.89 16.87
C ASP A 65 -6.55 -5.38 17.26
N ASP A 66 -6.03 -6.39 16.57
CA ASP A 66 -4.79 -7.08 16.93
C ASP A 66 -3.66 -6.90 15.93
N ALA A 67 -3.96 -6.60 14.67
CA ALA A 67 -2.97 -6.69 13.61
C ALA A 67 -3.28 -5.79 12.42
N ILE A 68 -2.26 -5.56 11.61
CA ILE A 68 -2.37 -4.97 10.29
C ILE A 68 -2.10 -6.08 9.27
N TYR A 69 -3.05 -6.25 8.33
CA TYR A 69 -2.90 -7.17 7.21
C TYR A 69 -2.66 -6.38 5.94
N TYR A 70 -1.69 -6.78 5.16
CA TYR A 70 -1.52 -6.24 3.82
C TYR A 70 -1.39 -7.38 2.84
N GLU A 71 -2.16 -7.30 1.78
CA GLU A 71 -2.27 -8.39 0.81
C GLU A 71 -2.55 -7.92 -0.60
N ASN A 72 -2.07 -8.68 -1.55
CA ASN A 72 -2.44 -8.63 -2.96
C ASN A 72 -2.51 -10.07 -3.47
N PRO A 73 -2.84 -10.31 -4.76
CA PRO A 73 -2.93 -11.68 -5.27
C PRO A 73 -1.67 -12.54 -5.08
N ASP A 74 -0.50 -11.93 -5.00
CA ASP A 74 0.79 -12.62 -4.89
C ASP A 74 1.42 -12.54 -3.50
N LEU A 75 0.87 -11.73 -2.61
CA LEU A 75 1.45 -11.43 -1.30
C LEU A 75 0.39 -11.41 -0.22
N GLN A 76 0.67 -12.05 0.89
CA GLN A 76 -0.16 -11.96 2.10
C GLN A 76 0.75 -11.87 3.31
N ALA A 77 0.57 -10.83 4.13
CA ALA A 77 1.39 -10.62 5.29
C ALA A 77 0.60 -10.00 6.43
N THR A 78 1.06 -10.23 7.64
CA THR A 78 0.46 -9.76 8.88
C THR A 78 1.52 -9.15 9.77
N VAL A 79 1.22 -7.97 10.32
CA VAL A 79 2.04 -7.32 11.34
C VAL A 79 1.21 -7.18 12.60
N GLU A 80 1.57 -7.88 13.66
CA GLU A 80 0.86 -7.78 14.93
C GLU A 80 1.10 -6.42 15.60
N LEU A 81 0.03 -5.77 16.07
CA LEU A 81 0.10 -4.44 16.68
C LEU A 81 1.01 -4.40 17.90
N ARG A 82 1.01 -5.47 18.72
CA ARG A 82 1.87 -5.59 19.89
C ARG A 82 3.36 -5.60 19.57
N HIS A 83 3.73 -5.94 18.35
CA HIS A 83 5.13 -5.98 17.88
C HIS A 83 5.53 -4.73 17.11
N ILE A 84 4.65 -3.75 16.97
CA ILE A 84 4.95 -2.49 16.31
C ILE A 84 5.56 -1.52 17.33
N ASP A 85 6.81 -1.16 17.11
CA ASP A 85 7.56 -0.26 17.97
C ASP A 85 7.34 1.21 17.65
N GLU A 86 7.04 1.50 16.38
CA GLU A 86 6.90 2.87 15.89
C GLU A 86 5.85 2.94 14.79
N VAL A 87 4.99 3.95 14.87
CA VAL A 87 4.04 4.34 13.83
C VAL A 87 4.26 5.80 13.51
N GLU A 88 4.53 6.11 12.25
CA GLU A 88 4.80 7.46 11.79
C GLU A 88 4.07 7.74 10.48
N TYR A 89 3.55 8.96 10.35
CA TYR A 89 2.96 9.47 9.11
C TYR A 89 3.80 10.66 8.65
N ASP A 90 4.34 10.59 7.45
CA ASP A 90 5.27 11.58 6.92
C ASP A 90 4.85 12.02 5.52
N ASP A 91 5.23 13.24 5.15
CA ASP A 91 5.04 13.77 3.80
C ASP A 91 6.10 13.28 2.81
N GLU A 92 7.14 12.63 3.32
CA GLU A 92 8.25 12.09 2.54
C GLU A 92 8.46 10.62 2.85
N THR A 93 8.99 9.89 1.87
CA THR A 93 9.44 8.52 2.07
C THR A 93 10.74 8.49 2.89
N ALA A 94 11.14 7.30 3.36
CA ALA A 94 12.41 7.13 4.07
C ALA A 94 13.62 7.54 3.23
N THR A 95 13.50 7.49 1.90
CA THR A 95 14.55 7.91 0.97
C THR A 95 14.49 9.40 0.60
N GLY A 96 13.58 10.17 1.21
CA GLY A 96 13.47 11.61 1.01
C GLY A 96 12.63 12.05 -0.20
N ARG A 97 11.84 11.15 -0.76
CA ARG A 97 10.92 11.48 -1.87
C ARG A 97 9.62 12.05 -1.34
N SER A 98 9.17 13.16 -1.91
CA SER A 98 7.87 13.73 -1.58
C SER A 98 6.72 12.82 -2.00
N VAL A 99 5.70 12.72 -1.16
CA VAL A 99 4.49 11.91 -1.37
C VAL A 99 3.30 12.83 -1.54
N VAL A 100 2.41 12.53 -2.49
CA VAL A 100 1.18 13.31 -2.71
C VAL A 100 0.23 13.22 -1.51
N GLY A 101 0.16 12.07 -0.85
CA GLY A 101 -0.60 11.85 0.38
C GLY A 101 0.32 11.80 1.59
N LYS A 102 0.28 10.69 2.31
CA LYS A 102 1.14 10.41 3.47
C LYS A 102 1.83 9.06 3.31
N ALA A 103 3.05 8.97 3.80
CA ALA A 103 3.76 7.71 3.96
C ALA A 103 3.52 7.22 5.40
N LEU A 104 2.83 6.09 5.53
CA LEU A 104 2.68 5.39 6.80
C LEU A 104 3.89 4.48 6.99
N ARG A 105 4.68 4.75 8.00
CA ARG A 105 5.88 3.98 8.32
C ARG A 105 5.66 3.22 9.61
N LEU A 106 5.84 1.91 9.54
CA LEU A 106 5.74 0.99 10.67
C LEU A 106 7.10 0.35 10.92
N ARG A 107 7.49 0.25 12.18
CA ARG A 107 8.68 -0.49 12.57
C ARG A 107 8.30 -1.64 13.49
N SER A 108 8.73 -2.84 13.13
CA SER A 108 8.47 -4.06 13.88
C SER A 108 9.65 -5.01 13.75
N HIS A 109 10.17 -5.50 14.88
CA HIS A 109 11.33 -6.42 14.94
C HIS A 109 12.55 -5.93 14.14
N GLY A 110 12.82 -4.63 14.16
CA GLY A 110 13.93 -4.04 13.41
C GLY A 110 13.68 -3.86 11.92
N HIS A 111 12.54 -4.30 11.41
CA HIS A 111 12.12 -4.09 10.02
C HIS A 111 11.22 -2.86 9.90
N ALA A 112 11.41 -2.08 8.86
CA ALA A 112 10.57 -0.95 8.53
C ALA A 112 9.69 -1.27 7.33
N PHE A 113 8.39 -0.98 7.45
CA PHE A 113 7.41 -1.11 6.39
C PHE A 113 6.87 0.27 6.05
N GLU A 114 6.78 0.58 4.79
CA GLU A 114 6.32 1.88 4.33
C GLU A 114 5.17 1.72 3.34
N PHE A 115 4.06 2.37 3.63
CA PHE A 115 2.86 2.35 2.80
C PHE A 115 2.49 3.76 2.39
N LEU A 116 2.20 3.96 1.12
CA LEU A 116 1.71 5.23 0.62
C LEU A 116 0.18 5.26 0.66
N LEU A 117 -0.38 6.25 1.34
CA LEU A 117 -1.81 6.47 1.48
C LEU A 117 -2.18 7.84 0.90
N ASP A 118 -3.39 7.98 0.36
CA ASP A 118 -3.91 9.30 0.05
C ASP A 118 -4.20 10.06 1.36
N GLN A 119 -4.37 11.39 1.28
CA GLN A 119 -4.55 12.22 2.49
C GLN A 119 -5.81 11.87 3.27
N GLY A 120 -6.92 11.64 2.59
CA GLY A 120 -8.17 11.28 3.25
C GLY A 120 -8.08 9.95 3.99
N THR A 121 -7.51 8.95 3.35
CA THR A 121 -7.25 7.63 3.93
C THR A 121 -6.28 7.72 5.11
N ALA A 122 -5.20 8.48 4.96
CA ALA A 122 -4.21 8.67 6.02
C ALA A 122 -4.83 9.29 7.28
N ARG A 123 -5.74 10.26 7.14
CA ARG A 123 -6.46 10.85 8.28
C ARG A 123 -7.30 9.81 9.02
N GLN A 124 -7.98 8.93 8.30
CA GLN A 124 -8.76 7.85 8.90
C GLN A 124 -7.86 6.88 9.66
N TRP A 125 -6.71 6.53 9.09
CA TRP A 125 -5.73 5.66 9.74
C TRP A 125 -5.13 6.32 10.99
N GLU A 126 -4.81 7.61 10.95
CA GLU A 126 -4.29 8.34 12.11
C GLU A 126 -5.25 8.33 13.30
N GLN A 127 -6.55 8.38 13.05
CA GLN A 127 -7.56 8.34 14.10
C GLN A 127 -7.62 6.97 14.78
N LEU A 128 -7.45 5.88 14.02
CA LEU A 128 -7.52 4.52 14.53
C LEU A 128 -6.16 3.97 14.98
N LEU A 129 -5.10 4.42 14.37
CA LEU A 129 -3.73 4.04 14.68
C LEU A 129 -2.87 5.32 14.79
N PRO A 130 -2.90 6.01 15.93
CA PRO A 130 -2.13 7.24 16.11
C PRO A 130 -0.63 7.03 16.00
N PRO A 131 0.13 8.04 15.55
CA PRO A 131 1.58 7.94 15.54
C PRO A 131 2.10 7.79 16.98
N HIS A 132 3.04 6.88 17.16
CA HIS A 132 3.69 6.66 18.45
C HIS A 132 5.09 6.10 18.27
N ARG A 133 5.90 6.26 19.31
CA ARG A 133 7.27 5.77 19.34
C ARG A 133 7.56 5.23 20.74
N LEU A 134 7.90 3.96 20.86
CA LEU A 134 8.15 3.33 22.16
C LEU A 134 9.36 3.92 22.87
N ASP A 135 10.32 4.43 22.13
CA ASP A 135 11.57 5.01 22.70
C ASP A 135 11.31 6.29 23.50
N GLU A 136 10.15 6.92 23.38
CA GLU A 136 9.82 8.12 24.13
C GLU A 136 9.25 7.84 25.53
N VAL A 137 8.85 6.60 25.79
CA VAL A 137 8.22 6.20 27.06
C VAL A 137 9.19 6.14 28.23
N PRO A 138 10.44 5.66 28.10
CA PRO A 138 11.37 5.52 29.23
C PRO A 138 11.75 6.82 29.90
N ALA A 139 11.69 7.95 29.23
CA ALA A 139 12.05 9.26 29.78
C ALA A 139 11.11 9.72 30.91
N ARG A 140 9.95 9.10 31.07
CA ARG A 140 8.98 9.41 32.11
C ARG A 140 9.05 8.54 33.33
N ALA A 141 9.83 7.49 33.26
CA ALA A 141 9.95 6.52 34.36
C ALA A 141 10.96 6.93 35.42
N VAL A 142 11.56 8.08 35.29
CA VAL A 142 12.58 8.58 36.23
C VAL A 142 11.98 9.54 37.25
#